data_ba23c3e1045ee79446ddd133f3ad3ea1
#
_entry.id   ba23c3e1045ee79446ddd133f3ad3ea1
#
_cell.length_a   1.000
_cell.length_b   1.000
_cell.length_c   1.000
_cell.angle_alpha   90.00
_cell.angle_beta   90.00
_cell.angle_gamma   90.00
#
_symmetry.space_group_name_H-M   'P 1'
#
loop_
_entity.id
_entity.type
_entity.pdbx_description
1 polymer ?
#
loop_
_entity_poly.entity_id
_entity_poly.type
_entity_poly.pdbx_seq_one_letter_code
_entity_poly.pdbx_strand_id
1 'polypeptide(L)'
;MQVSRQPSENNMEIPAAEPLVQVKRGGITESRHRGHIVAVEPDGKIAAYLGAPETVTYLRSSAKPHQAIPLVASGAADHFGFTEKEIALACASHSGEPIHTEVVAAMLRKIGLEPGALKCGIHEPFSPTVCLRLREKGEEPNVLQNNCSGKHAGMLALALHLGAPIETYDEPTNPVQLAIGRTISDFTGIPIEDVVVGVDGCGVPVFGITVKAMALMYARLISPPEEFDHDTRSACARIVSAMTSYPELVGGTSDRLDTEIMRAAKGRLVSKVGAEGVYTVGILPTEDWPRGLGLALKIEDGDDHRARPTVVIESLRQLGILADESLEAVSRYAFFPVRNRRGDVVGEVSAEFELNHTSIT
;
A
#
# COMPACT_ATOMS: atom_id res chain seq x y z
N MET A 1 -17.32 -25.94 -10.07
CA MET A 1 -18.24 -24.81 -10.03
C MET A 1 -17.69 -23.73 -10.94
N GLN A 2 -18.44 -23.34 -11.96
CA GLN A 2 -17.98 -22.57 -13.13
C GLN A 2 -17.49 -21.19 -12.71
N VAL A 3 -16.24 -20.89 -13.07
CA VAL A 3 -15.79 -19.53 -13.29
C VAL A 3 -16.51 -19.04 -14.56
N SER A 4 -17.59 -18.35 -14.39
CA SER A 4 -18.29 -17.72 -15.49
C SER A 4 -19.07 -16.51 -15.00
N ARG A 5 -18.49 -15.38 -15.26
CA ARG A 5 -19.10 -14.26 -15.97
C ARG A 5 -17.95 -13.37 -16.40
N GLN A 6 -17.54 -13.48 -17.65
CA GLN A 6 -16.92 -12.34 -18.30
C GLN A 6 -17.92 -11.19 -18.17
N PRO A 7 -17.47 -10.01 -17.67
CA PRO A 7 -18.30 -8.81 -17.79
C PRO A 7 -18.64 -8.69 -19.27
N SER A 8 -19.90 -8.45 -19.57
CA SER A 8 -20.31 -8.04 -20.91
C SER A 8 -19.33 -6.96 -21.37
N GLU A 9 -18.82 -7.07 -22.60
CA GLU A 9 -18.06 -6.03 -23.30
C GLU A 9 -18.95 -4.78 -23.49
N ASN A 10 -19.34 -4.15 -22.40
CA ASN A 10 -19.68 -2.75 -22.42
C ASN A 10 -18.34 -2.04 -22.58
N ASN A 11 -18.12 -1.39 -23.70
CA ASN A 11 -17.14 -0.34 -23.90
C ASN A 11 -17.31 0.71 -22.79
N MET A 12 -16.83 0.42 -21.57
CA MET A 12 -16.57 1.46 -20.60
C MET A 12 -15.38 2.22 -21.17
N GLU A 13 -15.67 3.39 -21.74
CA GLU A 13 -14.62 4.35 -22.06
C GLU A 13 -13.75 4.48 -20.80
N ILE A 14 -12.50 4.07 -20.88
CA ILE A 14 -11.53 4.30 -19.80
C ILE A 14 -11.42 5.81 -19.70
N PRO A 15 -11.80 6.42 -18.57
CA PRO A 15 -11.75 7.88 -18.46
C PRO A 15 -10.32 8.35 -18.70
N ALA A 16 -10.17 9.43 -19.46
CA ALA A 16 -8.86 9.95 -19.81
C ALA A 16 -8.06 10.28 -18.53
N ALA A 17 -6.86 9.71 -18.43
CA ALA A 17 -5.92 10.04 -17.39
C ALA A 17 -5.31 11.43 -17.61
N GLU A 18 -5.16 12.21 -16.55
CA GLU A 18 -4.60 13.55 -16.61
C GLU A 18 -3.08 13.54 -16.52
N PRO A 19 -2.37 14.52 -17.15
CA PRO A 19 -0.93 14.68 -16.99
C PRO A 19 -0.58 14.95 -15.53
N LEU A 20 0.38 14.19 -14.98
CA LEU A 20 0.80 14.29 -13.59
C LEU A 20 2.29 14.67 -13.46
N VAL A 21 3.12 14.10 -14.32
CA VAL A 21 4.57 14.31 -14.26
C VAL A 21 5.11 14.52 -15.66
N GLN A 22 6.03 15.48 -15.78
CA GLN A 22 6.78 15.71 -17.01
C GLN A 22 8.26 15.39 -16.82
N VAL A 23 8.86 14.86 -17.86
CA VAL A 23 10.31 14.74 -18.01
C VAL A 23 10.78 15.75 -19.02
N LYS A 24 11.57 16.72 -18.60
CA LYS A 24 12.13 17.76 -19.46
C LYS A 24 13.59 17.49 -19.76
N ARG A 25 13.99 17.84 -20.98
CA ARG A 25 15.40 17.88 -21.39
C ARG A 25 15.63 19.14 -22.23
N GLY A 26 16.53 20.00 -21.78
CA GLY A 26 16.63 21.33 -22.37
C GLY A 26 15.30 22.08 -22.32
N GLY A 27 14.82 22.58 -23.44
CA GLY A 27 13.56 23.32 -23.53
C GLY A 27 12.35 22.48 -23.93
N ILE A 28 12.45 21.12 -23.94
CA ILE A 28 11.40 20.23 -24.46
C ILE A 28 10.92 19.29 -23.36
N THR A 29 9.60 19.09 -23.27
CA THR A 29 9.01 17.98 -22.54
C THR A 29 9.18 16.70 -23.37
N GLU A 30 10.11 15.84 -22.94
CA GLU A 30 10.51 14.61 -23.63
C GLU A 30 9.49 13.48 -23.42
N SER A 31 8.88 13.40 -22.21
CA SER A 31 7.82 12.42 -21.89
C SER A 31 6.91 12.93 -20.76
N ARG A 32 5.74 12.30 -20.64
CA ARG A 32 4.76 12.55 -19.57
C ARG A 32 4.24 11.26 -19.01
N HIS A 33 4.00 11.25 -17.70
CA HIS A 33 3.24 10.24 -17.01
C HIS A 33 1.85 10.81 -16.68
N ARG A 34 0.82 10.00 -16.87
CA ARG A 34 -0.58 10.35 -16.63
C ARG A 34 -1.16 9.49 -15.53
N GLY A 35 -2.30 9.90 -14.97
CA GLY A 35 -2.96 9.08 -13.96
C GLY A 35 -4.15 9.76 -13.30
N HIS A 36 -4.50 9.25 -12.14
CA HIS A 36 -5.66 9.66 -11.35
C HIS A 36 -5.23 9.81 -9.88
N ILE A 37 -5.76 10.85 -9.23
CA ILE A 37 -5.53 11.16 -7.82
C ILE A 37 -6.88 11.43 -7.18
N VAL A 38 -7.14 10.86 -6.00
CA VAL A 38 -8.38 11.11 -5.26
C VAL A 38 -8.07 11.19 -3.77
N ALA A 39 -8.55 12.25 -3.13
CA ALA A 39 -8.55 12.39 -1.68
C ALA A 39 -10.00 12.44 -1.18
N VAL A 40 -10.33 11.63 -0.16
CA VAL A 40 -11.68 11.54 0.40
C VAL A 40 -11.68 11.60 1.90
N GLU A 41 -12.77 12.15 2.47
CA GLU A 41 -13.06 12.08 3.89
C GLU A 41 -13.67 10.70 4.27
N PRO A 42 -13.73 10.32 5.56
CA PRO A 42 -14.22 9.01 6.00
C PRO A 42 -15.68 8.69 5.62
N ASP A 43 -16.50 9.71 5.34
CA ASP A 43 -17.87 9.57 4.82
C ASP A 43 -17.94 9.35 3.30
N GLY A 44 -16.79 9.38 2.61
CA GLY A 44 -16.69 9.21 1.16
C GLY A 44 -16.84 10.50 0.35
N LYS A 45 -16.96 11.68 1.00
CA LYS A 45 -16.94 12.97 0.31
C LYS A 45 -15.56 13.19 -0.30
N ILE A 46 -15.53 13.48 -1.60
CA ILE A 46 -14.28 13.83 -2.30
C ILE A 46 -13.85 15.23 -1.82
N ALA A 47 -12.65 15.33 -1.26
CA ALA A 47 -12.03 16.57 -0.84
C ALA A 47 -11.22 17.21 -1.99
N ALA A 48 -10.47 16.38 -2.72
CA ALA A 48 -9.72 16.82 -3.88
C ALA A 48 -9.54 15.66 -4.86
N TYR A 49 -9.37 15.96 -6.15
CA TYR A 49 -9.12 14.94 -7.16
C TYR A 49 -8.45 15.51 -8.40
N LEU A 50 -7.88 14.60 -9.20
CA LEU A 50 -7.48 14.86 -10.58
C LEU A 50 -7.69 13.59 -11.41
N GLY A 51 -8.15 13.74 -12.67
CA GLY A 51 -8.57 12.62 -13.50
C GLY A 51 -9.89 12.02 -13.03
N ALA A 52 -10.08 10.73 -13.18
CA ALA A 52 -11.35 10.04 -12.94
C ALA A 52 -11.34 9.22 -11.64
N PRO A 53 -12.07 9.64 -10.60
CA PRO A 53 -12.16 8.92 -9.33
C PRO A 53 -12.66 7.49 -9.43
N GLU A 54 -13.52 7.21 -10.40
CA GLU A 54 -14.16 5.90 -10.59
C GLU A 54 -13.34 4.93 -11.48
N THR A 55 -12.09 5.29 -11.83
CA THR A 55 -11.18 4.37 -12.55
C THR A 55 -10.90 3.15 -11.68
N VAL A 56 -11.18 1.96 -12.21
CA VAL A 56 -10.96 0.68 -11.55
C VAL A 56 -9.51 0.22 -11.79
N THR A 57 -8.81 -0.16 -10.73
CA THR A 57 -7.50 -0.80 -10.78
C THR A 57 -7.29 -1.72 -9.59
N TYR A 58 -6.26 -2.57 -9.65
CA TYR A 58 -5.94 -3.44 -8.52
C TYR A 58 -5.23 -2.70 -7.40
N LEU A 59 -5.65 -2.96 -6.15
CA LEU A 59 -4.99 -2.45 -4.93
C LEU A 59 -3.52 -2.86 -4.83
N ARG A 60 -3.19 -4.05 -5.29
CA ARG A 60 -1.89 -4.66 -5.10
C ARG A 60 -1.46 -4.58 -3.61
N SER A 61 -0.21 -4.29 -3.35
CA SER A 61 0.30 -4.23 -1.97
C SER A 61 -0.28 -3.11 -1.10
N SER A 62 -1.05 -2.16 -1.66
CA SER A 62 -1.76 -1.18 -0.85
C SER A 62 -2.93 -1.78 -0.04
N ALA A 63 -3.35 -3.01 -0.36
CA ALA A 63 -4.35 -3.74 0.42
C ALA A 63 -3.84 -4.25 1.78
N LYS A 64 -2.52 -4.37 1.98
CA LYS A 64 -1.94 -5.12 3.11
C LYS A 64 -2.36 -4.66 4.51
N PRO A 65 -2.49 -3.36 4.82
CA PRO A 65 -3.02 -2.93 6.11
C PRO A 65 -4.44 -3.48 6.37
N HIS A 66 -5.30 -3.47 5.34
CA HIS A 66 -6.66 -4.01 5.42
C HIS A 66 -6.68 -5.54 5.46
N GLN A 67 -5.73 -6.22 4.79
CA GLN A 67 -5.57 -7.67 4.89
C GLN A 67 -5.13 -8.11 6.29
N ALA A 68 -4.48 -7.23 7.07
CA ALA A 68 -4.10 -7.48 8.46
C ALA A 68 -5.23 -7.23 9.47
N ILE A 69 -6.33 -6.55 9.09
CA ILE A 69 -7.45 -6.29 9.99
C ILE A 69 -8.03 -7.59 10.57
N PRO A 70 -8.37 -8.63 9.78
CA PRO A 70 -8.89 -9.87 10.33
C PRO A 70 -7.94 -10.58 11.30
N LEU A 71 -6.64 -10.49 11.09
CA LEU A 71 -5.61 -11.03 12.01
C LEU A 71 -5.70 -10.38 13.40
N VAL A 72 -5.93 -9.07 13.43
CA VAL A 72 -5.98 -8.31 14.70
C VAL A 72 -7.38 -8.38 15.32
N ALA A 73 -8.43 -8.12 14.53
CA ALA A 73 -9.81 -8.06 15.00
C ALA A 73 -10.34 -9.40 15.52
N SER A 74 -9.90 -10.53 14.96
CA SER A 74 -10.29 -11.87 15.45
C SER A 74 -9.61 -12.26 16.77
N GLY A 75 -8.63 -11.50 17.24
CA GLY A 75 -7.79 -11.86 18.38
C GLY A 75 -6.65 -12.83 18.04
N ALA A 76 -6.47 -13.22 16.77
CA ALA A 76 -5.39 -14.14 16.37
C ALA A 76 -4.01 -13.57 16.71
N ALA A 77 -3.79 -12.27 16.50
CA ALA A 77 -2.53 -11.62 16.86
C ALA A 77 -2.22 -11.75 18.36
N ASP A 78 -3.22 -11.57 19.22
CA ASP A 78 -3.05 -11.68 20.67
C ASP A 78 -2.90 -13.13 21.12
N HIS A 79 -3.66 -14.05 20.51
CA HIS A 79 -3.57 -15.48 20.78
C HIS A 79 -2.15 -16.03 20.59
N PHE A 80 -1.47 -15.58 19.52
CA PHE A 80 -0.08 -15.99 19.24
C PHE A 80 0.97 -15.01 19.82
N GLY A 81 0.55 -14.00 20.59
CA GLY A 81 1.44 -13.04 21.22
C GLY A 81 2.21 -12.19 20.21
N PHE A 82 1.59 -11.78 19.10
CA PHE A 82 2.20 -10.88 18.14
C PHE A 82 2.39 -9.49 18.73
N THR A 83 3.58 -8.95 18.55
CA THR A 83 3.96 -7.59 18.93
C THR A 83 3.57 -6.58 17.86
N GLU A 84 3.65 -5.29 18.19
CA GLU A 84 3.42 -4.21 17.21
C GLU A 84 4.38 -4.28 16.01
N LYS A 85 5.63 -4.77 16.21
CA LYS A 85 6.58 -5.00 15.12
C LYS A 85 6.07 -6.05 14.12
N GLU A 86 5.50 -7.12 14.63
CA GLU A 86 4.98 -8.21 13.82
C GLU A 86 3.69 -7.79 13.09
N ILE A 87 2.87 -6.95 13.72
CA ILE A 87 1.69 -6.34 13.07
C ILE A 87 2.13 -5.38 11.96
N ALA A 88 3.10 -4.50 12.20
CA ALA A 88 3.66 -3.64 11.17
C ALA A 88 4.19 -4.45 9.97
N LEU A 89 4.88 -5.56 10.26
CA LEU A 89 5.41 -6.44 9.21
C LEU A 89 4.32 -7.21 8.46
N ALA A 90 3.19 -7.55 9.09
CA ALA A 90 2.03 -8.12 8.39
C ALA A 90 1.43 -7.13 7.35
N CYS A 91 1.61 -5.82 7.56
CA CYS A 91 1.22 -4.75 6.62
C CYS A 91 2.30 -4.43 5.56
N ALA A 92 3.46 -5.08 5.59
CA ALA A 92 4.66 -4.65 4.89
C ALA A 92 4.74 -5.07 3.41
N SER A 93 5.47 -4.26 2.65
CA SER A 93 6.15 -4.66 1.42
C SER A 93 7.65 -4.44 1.64
N HIS A 94 8.23 -5.27 2.49
CA HIS A 94 9.56 -5.02 3.05
C HIS A 94 10.71 -5.30 2.07
N SER A 95 11.87 -4.74 2.37
CA SER A 95 13.06 -4.83 1.52
C SER A 95 13.87 -6.14 1.68
N GLY A 96 13.41 -7.09 2.49
CA GLY A 96 14.12 -8.36 2.71
C GLY A 96 15.40 -8.24 3.53
N GLU A 97 15.56 -7.15 4.31
CA GLU A 97 16.70 -6.92 5.20
C GLU A 97 16.63 -7.84 6.44
N PRO A 98 17.75 -8.04 7.18
CA PRO A 98 17.76 -8.88 8.36
C PRO A 98 16.67 -8.54 9.38
N ILE A 99 16.40 -7.25 9.62
CA ILE A 99 15.34 -6.79 10.53
C ILE A 99 13.96 -7.33 10.16
N HIS A 100 13.71 -7.59 8.86
CA HIS A 100 12.45 -8.13 8.36
C HIS A 100 12.43 -9.66 8.49
N THR A 101 13.47 -10.32 7.98
CA THR A 101 13.55 -11.79 7.97
C THR A 101 13.56 -12.39 9.38
N GLU A 102 14.19 -11.72 10.34
CA GLU A 102 14.20 -12.11 11.75
C GLU A 102 12.80 -12.02 12.37
N VAL A 103 12.04 -10.96 12.06
CA VAL A 103 10.67 -10.78 12.55
C VAL A 103 9.73 -11.80 11.89
N VAL A 104 9.84 -12.06 10.57
CA VAL A 104 9.04 -13.13 9.91
C VAL A 104 9.33 -14.48 10.56
N ALA A 105 10.62 -14.82 10.77
CA ALA A 105 11.00 -16.06 11.42
C ALA A 105 10.47 -16.15 12.87
N ALA A 106 10.41 -15.03 13.59
CA ALA A 106 9.80 -14.98 14.92
C ALA A 106 8.29 -15.22 14.87
N MET A 107 7.56 -14.61 13.91
CA MET A 107 6.14 -14.86 13.70
C MET A 107 5.87 -16.34 13.44
N LEU A 108 6.63 -16.97 12.53
CA LEU A 108 6.47 -18.39 12.21
C LEU A 108 6.73 -19.27 13.43
N ARG A 109 7.80 -19.02 14.20
CA ARG A 109 8.07 -19.77 15.44
C ARG A 109 6.92 -19.67 16.46
N LYS A 110 6.31 -18.49 16.62
CA LYS A 110 5.19 -18.29 17.54
C LYS A 110 3.96 -19.13 17.16
N ILE A 111 3.75 -19.34 15.87
CA ILE A 111 2.64 -20.16 15.36
C ILE A 111 3.02 -21.63 15.10
N GLY A 112 4.25 -22.05 15.46
CA GLY A 112 4.72 -23.42 15.32
C GLY A 112 4.95 -23.88 13.88
N LEU A 113 5.25 -22.96 12.96
CA LEU A 113 5.48 -23.25 11.54
C LEU A 113 6.92 -22.91 11.11
N GLU A 114 7.37 -23.58 10.07
CA GLU A 114 8.67 -23.34 9.42
C GLU A 114 8.50 -22.47 8.16
N PRO A 115 9.59 -21.86 7.66
CA PRO A 115 9.55 -21.02 6.45
C PRO A 115 8.93 -21.67 5.21
N GLY A 116 9.02 -23.00 5.11
CA GLY A 116 8.41 -23.77 4.03
C GLY A 116 6.87 -23.72 3.96
N ALA A 117 6.20 -23.23 5.02
CA ALA A 117 4.75 -22.99 5.01
C ALA A 117 4.35 -21.74 4.23
N LEU A 118 5.29 -20.82 3.96
CA LEU A 118 5.04 -19.60 3.19
C LEU A 118 4.91 -19.91 1.70
N LYS A 119 3.80 -19.50 1.10
CA LYS A 119 3.48 -19.74 -0.33
C LYS A 119 3.72 -18.49 -1.22
N CYS A 120 4.36 -17.44 -0.70
CA CYS A 120 4.60 -16.20 -1.45
C CYS A 120 5.66 -16.32 -2.57
N GLY A 121 6.37 -17.43 -2.64
CA GLY A 121 7.46 -17.63 -3.58
C GLY A 121 8.76 -16.93 -3.14
N ILE A 122 9.77 -17.01 -4.00
CA ILE A 122 11.09 -16.42 -3.78
C ILE A 122 11.34 -15.37 -4.86
N HIS A 123 11.90 -14.23 -4.49
CA HIS A 123 12.41 -13.20 -5.40
C HIS A 123 13.63 -12.51 -4.79
N GLU A 124 14.39 -11.79 -5.59
CA GLU A 124 15.50 -10.96 -5.10
C GLU A 124 14.98 -9.92 -4.10
N PRO A 125 15.66 -9.73 -2.95
CA PRO A 125 15.31 -8.68 -2.00
C PRO A 125 15.27 -7.29 -2.68
N PHE A 126 14.39 -6.41 -2.22
CA PHE A 126 14.37 -5.03 -2.72
C PHE A 126 15.55 -4.18 -2.21
N SER A 127 16.24 -4.63 -1.17
CA SER A 127 17.46 -3.98 -0.67
C SER A 127 18.67 -4.31 -1.55
N PRO A 128 19.27 -3.34 -2.28
CA PRO A 128 20.46 -3.57 -3.08
C PRO A 128 21.65 -4.08 -2.24
N THR A 129 21.73 -3.61 -0.99
CA THR A 129 22.80 -4.03 -0.05
C THR A 129 22.66 -5.52 0.30
N VAL A 130 21.42 -6.01 0.48
CA VAL A 130 21.18 -7.44 0.74
C VAL A 130 21.50 -8.27 -0.50
N CYS A 131 21.09 -7.84 -1.69
CA CYS A 131 21.42 -8.51 -2.94
C CYS A 131 22.92 -8.63 -3.15
N LEU A 132 23.67 -7.54 -2.91
CA LEU A 132 25.12 -7.55 -3.04
C LEU A 132 25.75 -8.56 -2.06
N ARG A 133 25.34 -8.55 -0.79
CA ARG A 133 25.85 -9.47 0.24
C ARG A 133 25.58 -10.95 -0.11
N LEU A 134 24.38 -11.26 -0.61
CA LEU A 134 24.04 -12.62 -1.06
C LEU A 134 24.99 -13.07 -2.19
N ARG A 135 25.19 -12.21 -3.20
CA ARG A 135 26.09 -12.49 -4.32
C ARG A 135 27.54 -12.69 -3.88
N GLU A 136 28.05 -11.85 -2.97
CA GLU A 136 29.40 -11.97 -2.42
C GLU A 136 29.63 -13.28 -1.67
N LYS A 137 28.57 -13.81 -1.03
CA LYS A 137 28.62 -15.08 -0.29
C LYS A 137 28.27 -16.30 -1.15
N GLY A 138 27.81 -16.10 -2.39
CA GLY A 138 27.27 -17.19 -3.22
C GLY A 138 26.01 -17.81 -2.65
N GLU A 139 25.22 -17.02 -1.89
CA GLU A 139 23.94 -17.42 -1.30
C GLU A 139 22.77 -17.00 -2.21
N GLU A 140 21.77 -17.88 -2.34
CA GLU A 140 20.51 -17.56 -3.03
C GLU A 140 19.50 -16.91 -2.06
N PRO A 141 18.60 -16.04 -2.57
CA PRO A 141 17.48 -15.56 -1.77
C PRO A 141 16.59 -16.71 -1.29
N ASN A 142 15.94 -16.51 -0.15
CA ASN A 142 14.98 -17.45 0.40
C ASN A 142 13.59 -16.81 0.60
N VAL A 143 12.60 -17.61 0.94
CA VAL A 143 11.20 -17.16 1.05
C VAL A 143 10.98 -16.08 2.12
N LEU A 144 11.80 -16.02 3.18
CA LEU A 144 11.70 -14.98 4.21
C LEU A 144 12.02 -13.59 3.66
N GLN A 145 12.83 -13.51 2.59
CA GLN A 145 13.22 -12.26 1.96
C GLN A 145 12.18 -11.75 0.95
N ASN A 146 11.17 -12.57 0.62
CA ASN A 146 10.05 -12.11 -0.19
C ASN A 146 9.33 -10.96 0.53
N ASN A 147 9.06 -9.87 -0.19
CA ASN A 147 8.44 -8.65 0.36
C ASN A 147 7.04 -8.84 0.95
N CYS A 148 6.42 -9.99 0.72
CA CYS A 148 5.12 -10.37 1.23
C CYS A 148 5.18 -11.40 2.38
N SER A 149 6.37 -11.89 2.77
CA SER A 149 6.50 -12.98 3.74
C SER A 149 5.85 -12.67 5.10
N GLY A 150 5.93 -11.42 5.57
CA GLY A 150 5.26 -10.97 6.79
C GLY A 150 3.74 -11.05 6.69
N LYS A 151 3.16 -10.60 5.57
CA LYS A 151 1.73 -10.75 5.29
C LYS A 151 1.30 -12.22 5.29
N HIS A 152 2.06 -13.09 4.63
CA HIS A 152 1.79 -14.53 4.59
C HIS A 152 1.90 -15.19 5.96
N ALA A 153 2.86 -14.80 6.79
CA ALA A 153 2.95 -15.26 8.17
C ALA A 153 1.72 -14.82 9.00
N GLY A 154 1.22 -13.59 8.79
CA GLY A 154 -0.03 -13.13 9.39
C GLY A 154 -1.26 -13.92 8.92
N MET A 155 -1.35 -14.26 7.63
CA MET A 155 -2.42 -15.09 7.08
C MET A 155 -2.38 -16.53 7.64
N LEU A 156 -1.20 -17.11 7.80
CA LEU A 156 -1.02 -18.43 8.44
C LEU A 156 -1.46 -18.41 9.90
N ALA A 157 -1.12 -17.36 10.65
CA ALA A 157 -1.58 -17.16 12.03
C ALA A 157 -3.12 -17.09 12.08
N LEU A 158 -3.74 -16.32 11.19
CA LEU A 158 -5.19 -16.24 11.10
C LEU A 158 -5.80 -17.61 10.72
N ALA A 159 -5.21 -18.35 9.78
CA ALA A 159 -5.68 -19.68 9.40
C ALA A 159 -5.72 -20.64 10.60
N LEU A 160 -4.63 -20.71 11.35
CA LEU A 160 -4.53 -21.55 12.56
C LEU A 160 -5.56 -21.13 13.62
N HIS A 161 -5.73 -19.84 13.85
CA HIS A 161 -6.70 -19.32 14.82
C HIS A 161 -8.16 -19.66 14.44
N LEU A 162 -8.47 -19.60 13.14
CA LEU A 162 -9.81 -19.95 12.62
C LEU A 162 -10.02 -21.45 12.45
N GLY A 163 -9.01 -22.30 12.68
CA GLY A 163 -9.07 -23.73 12.37
C GLY A 163 -9.20 -24.02 10.87
N ALA A 164 -8.73 -23.10 10.02
CA ALA A 164 -8.76 -23.25 8.57
C ALA A 164 -7.53 -24.02 8.06
N PRO A 165 -7.64 -24.73 6.91
CA PRO A 165 -6.51 -25.43 6.30
C PRO A 165 -5.39 -24.44 5.94
N ILE A 166 -4.18 -24.68 6.46
CA ILE A 166 -3.00 -23.83 6.18
C ILE A 166 -2.42 -24.09 4.78
N GLU A 167 -2.69 -25.24 4.19
CA GLU A 167 -2.22 -25.61 2.85
C GLU A 167 -2.90 -24.80 1.74
N THR A 168 -4.06 -24.24 2.03
CA THR A 168 -4.88 -23.48 1.06
C THR A 168 -5.17 -22.04 1.51
N TYR A 169 -4.41 -21.53 2.50
CA TYR A 169 -4.66 -20.20 3.07
C TYR A 169 -4.62 -19.06 2.02
N ASP A 170 -3.99 -19.29 0.89
CA ASP A 170 -3.88 -18.37 -0.25
C ASP A 170 -5.03 -18.53 -1.28
N GLU A 171 -5.87 -19.55 -1.16
CA GLU A 171 -6.97 -19.80 -2.09
C GLU A 171 -8.21 -18.94 -1.78
N PRO A 172 -8.91 -18.42 -2.80
CA PRO A 172 -10.05 -17.51 -2.62
C PRO A 172 -11.19 -18.04 -1.74
N THR A 173 -11.34 -19.36 -1.65
CA THR A 173 -12.40 -20.03 -0.85
C THR A 173 -11.99 -20.31 0.58
N ASN A 174 -10.73 -20.11 0.94
CA ASN A 174 -10.25 -20.32 2.30
C ASN A 174 -10.86 -19.28 3.27
N PRO A 175 -11.23 -19.66 4.49
CA PRO A 175 -11.76 -18.72 5.50
C PRO A 175 -10.94 -17.45 5.69
N VAL A 176 -9.60 -17.52 5.57
CA VAL A 176 -8.70 -16.36 5.63
C VAL A 176 -9.02 -15.36 4.53
N GLN A 177 -9.09 -15.82 3.27
CA GLN A 177 -9.35 -14.94 2.13
C GLN A 177 -10.80 -14.43 2.11
N LEU A 178 -11.74 -15.22 2.60
CA LEU A 178 -13.12 -14.79 2.80
C LEU A 178 -13.23 -13.67 3.86
N ALA A 179 -12.47 -13.77 4.96
CA ALA A 179 -12.41 -12.73 5.97
C ALA A 179 -11.80 -11.44 5.41
N ILE A 180 -10.71 -11.56 4.65
CA ILE A 180 -10.08 -10.43 3.95
C ILE A 180 -11.05 -9.79 2.95
N GLY A 181 -11.74 -10.59 2.14
CA GLY A 181 -12.72 -10.09 1.18
C GLY A 181 -13.86 -9.30 1.83
N ARG A 182 -14.37 -9.77 2.99
CA ARG A 182 -15.36 -9.02 3.78
C ARG A 182 -14.80 -7.67 4.24
N THR A 183 -13.58 -7.66 4.77
CA THR A 183 -12.92 -6.39 5.15
C THR A 183 -12.83 -5.42 3.96
N ILE A 184 -12.46 -5.89 2.77
CA ILE A 184 -12.43 -5.05 1.57
C ILE A 184 -13.84 -4.50 1.27
N SER A 185 -14.88 -5.33 1.31
CA SER A 185 -16.27 -4.94 1.10
C SER A 185 -16.73 -3.89 2.13
N ASP A 186 -16.50 -4.13 3.41
CA ASP A 186 -16.93 -3.24 4.50
C ASP A 186 -16.25 -1.86 4.39
N PHE A 187 -14.95 -1.84 4.11
CA PHE A 187 -14.18 -0.59 4.03
C PHE A 187 -14.45 0.22 2.76
N THR A 188 -14.82 -0.43 1.66
CA THR A 188 -15.19 0.24 0.40
C THR A 188 -16.65 0.58 0.30
N GLY A 189 -17.53 -0.20 0.97
CA GLY A 189 -18.97 -0.18 0.76
C GLY A 189 -19.41 -0.86 -0.56
N ILE A 190 -18.50 -1.57 -1.25
CA ILE A 190 -18.78 -2.32 -2.46
C ILE A 190 -19.13 -3.75 -2.08
N PRO A 191 -20.29 -4.30 -2.50
CA PRO A 191 -20.59 -5.72 -2.28
C PRO A 191 -19.49 -6.63 -2.81
N ILE A 192 -19.12 -7.66 -2.05
CA ILE A 192 -17.95 -8.50 -2.42
C ILE A 192 -18.11 -9.19 -3.77
N GLU A 193 -19.33 -9.48 -4.18
CA GLU A 193 -19.67 -10.03 -5.49
C GLU A 193 -19.40 -9.07 -6.67
N ASP A 194 -19.33 -7.76 -6.39
CA ASP A 194 -19.04 -6.72 -7.39
C ASP A 194 -17.56 -6.35 -7.41
N VAL A 195 -16.75 -6.83 -6.46
CA VAL A 195 -15.31 -6.62 -6.43
C VAL A 195 -14.63 -7.54 -7.44
N VAL A 196 -13.85 -6.96 -8.35
CA VAL A 196 -13.05 -7.73 -9.31
C VAL A 196 -11.90 -8.43 -8.58
N VAL A 197 -11.80 -9.74 -8.68
CA VAL A 197 -10.75 -10.52 -8.03
C VAL A 197 -9.82 -11.14 -9.06
N GLY A 198 -8.52 -10.86 -8.93
CA GLY A 198 -7.44 -11.50 -9.67
C GLY A 198 -6.49 -12.27 -8.73
N VAL A 199 -5.33 -12.65 -9.24
CA VAL A 199 -4.25 -13.27 -8.46
C VAL A 199 -3.05 -12.36 -8.44
N ASP A 200 -2.53 -12.03 -7.25
CA ASP A 200 -1.34 -11.20 -7.08
C ASP A 200 -0.05 -11.99 -7.33
N GLY A 201 1.06 -11.28 -7.52
CA GLY A 201 2.38 -11.90 -7.75
C GLY A 201 2.86 -12.85 -6.64
N CYS A 202 2.31 -12.74 -5.43
CA CYS A 202 2.58 -13.64 -4.30
C CYS A 202 1.54 -14.78 -4.15
N GLY A 203 0.63 -14.96 -5.12
CA GLY A 203 -0.32 -16.07 -5.17
C GLY A 203 -1.66 -15.84 -4.48
N VAL A 204 -1.82 -14.82 -3.62
CA VAL A 204 -3.10 -14.54 -2.95
C VAL A 204 -4.05 -13.72 -3.83
N PRO A 205 -5.36 -13.69 -3.52
CA PRO A 205 -6.30 -12.81 -4.20
C PRO A 205 -5.89 -11.34 -4.16
N VAL A 206 -6.07 -10.66 -5.29
CA VAL A 206 -5.90 -9.21 -5.43
C VAL A 206 -7.24 -8.58 -5.85
N PHE A 207 -7.58 -7.46 -5.26
CA PHE A 207 -8.88 -6.83 -5.38
C PHE A 207 -8.81 -5.60 -6.29
N GLY A 208 -9.68 -5.56 -7.30
CA GLY A 208 -9.86 -4.44 -8.22
C GLY A 208 -11.05 -3.60 -7.77
N ILE A 209 -10.78 -2.33 -7.46
CA ILE A 209 -11.76 -1.34 -7.00
C ILE A 209 -11.44 0.02 -7.60
N THR A 210 -12.33 1.00 -7.43
CA THR A 210 -12.08 2.35 -7.91
C THR A 210 -10.99 3.06 -7.11
N VAL A 211 -10.29 4.02 -7.71
CA VAL A 211 -9.28 4.84 -6.99
C VAL A 211 -9.93 5.58 -5.82
N LYS A 212 -11.19 6.06 -5.99
CA LYS A 212 -11.98 6.63 -4.89
C LYS A 212 -12.20 5.65 -3.73
N ALA A 213 -12.58 4.41 -4.04
CA ALA A 213 -12.76 3.38 -3.02
C ALA A 213 -11.46 3.05 -2.30
N MET A 214 -10.30 3.06 -2.99
CA MET A 214 -8.99 2.90 -2.36
C MET A 214 -8.70 4.03 -1.35
N ALA A 215 -9.00 5.27 -1.72
CA ALA A 215 -8.85 6.41 -0.82
C ALA A 215 -9.80 6.29 0.39
N LEU A 216 -11.06 5.89 0.16
CA LEU A 216 -12.04 5.69 1.23
C LEU A 216 -11.61 4.63 2.23
N MET A 217 -11.04 3.52 1.78
CA MET A 217 -10.49 2.49 2.67
C MET A 217 -9.47 3.08 3.65
N TYR A 218 -8.57 3.93 3.15
CA TYR A 218 -7.55 4.56 3.99
C TYR A 218 -8.12 5.64 4.90
N ALA A 219 -9.12 6.40 4.47
CA ALA A 219 -9.84 7.31 5.33
C ALA A 219 -10.54 6.56 6.49
N ARG A 220 -11.18 5.42 6.20
CA ARG A 220 -11.84 4.57 7.20
C ARG A 220 -10.86 3.79 8.09
N LEU A 221 -9.66 3.49 7.62
CA LEU A 221 -8.60 2.93 8.45
C LEU A 221 -8.18 3.91 9.55
N ILE A 222 -8.08 5.19 9.21
CA ILE A 222 -7.68 6.25 10.14
C ILE A 222 -8.84 6.67 11.06
N SER A 223 -10.04 6.74 10.52
CA SER A 223 -11.26 7.17 11.20
C SER A 223 -12.39 6.19 10.88
N PRO A 224 -12.37 5.01 11.51
CA PRO A 224 -13.36 3.98 11.22
C PRO A 224 -14.76 4.43 11.59
N PRO A 225 -15.79 4.15 10.75
CA PRO A 225 -17.17 4.47 11.01
C PRO A 225 -17.67 3.88 12.35
N GLU A 226 -18.64 4.54 12.99
CA GLU A 226 -19.23 4.07 14.25
C GLU A 226 -19.97 2.73 14.08
N GLU A 227 -20.44 2.43 12.88
CA GLU A 227 -21.11 1.18 12.53
C GLU A 227 -20.20 -0.03 12.54
N PHE A 228 -18.86 0.18 12.46
CA PHE A 228 -17.91 -0.91 12.60
C PHE A 228 -17.90 -1.38 14.06
N ASP A 229 -17.83 -2.71 14.25
CA ASP A 229 -17.73 -3.28 15.59
C ASP A 229 -16.47 -2.80 16.33
N HIS A 230 -16.49 -2.98 17.65
CA HIS A 230 -15.40 -2.54 18.53
C HIS A 230 -14.05 -3.13 18.12
N ASP A 231 -14.02 -4.43 17.77
CA ASP A 231 -12.79 -5.16 17.51
C ASP A 231 -12.16 -4.71 16.18
N THR A 232 -12.99 -4.45 15.17
CA THR A 232 -12.55 -3.86 13.89
C THR A 232 -11.98 -2.45 14.10
N ARG A 233 -12.65 -1.59 14.89
CA ARG A 233 -12.15 -0.24 15.20
C ARG A 233 -10.85 -0.27 15.99
N SER A 234 -10.75 -1.18 16.96
CA SER A 234 -9.54 -1.41 17.74
C SER A 234 -8.39 -1.90 16.86
N ALA A 235 -8.67 -2.82 15.93
CA ALA A 235 -7.69 -3.32 14.96
C ALA A 235 -7.15 -2.20 14.07
N CYS A 236 -8.01 -1.30 13.58
CA CYS A 236 -7.58 -0.12 12.81
C CYS A 236 -6.58 0.73 13.60
N ALA A 237 -6.94 1.10 14.84
CA ALA A 237 -6.07 1.91 15.68
C ALA A 237 -4.72 1.24 15.94
N ARG A 238 -4.72 -0.07 16.20
CA ARG A 238 -3.51 -0.85 16.45
C ARG A 238 -2.62 -0.97 15.21
N ILE A 239 -3.20 -1.20 14.04
CA ILE A 239 -2.47 -1.24 12.76
C ILE A 239 -1.83 0.12 12.45
N VAL A 240 -2.58 1.21 12.62
CA VAL A 240 -2.07 2.58 12.42
C VAL A 240 -0.91 2.85 13.38
N SER A 241 -1.05 2.52 14.66
CA SER A 241 0.00 2.64 15.66
C SER A 241 1.25 1.82 15.30
N ALA A 242 1.07 0.56 14.89
CA ALA A 242 2.17 -0.32 14.51
C ALA A 242 2.94 0.22 13.29
N MET A 243 2.23 0.63 12.23
CA MET A 243 2.87 1.14 11.02
C MET A 243 3.62 2.45 11.26
N THR A 244 3.05 3.38 12.05
CA THR A 244 3.69 4.67 12.34
C THR A 244 4.85 4.55 13.31
N SER A 245 4.82 3.56 14.23
CA SER A 245 5.90 3.31 15.19
C SER A 245 7.08 2.55 14.58
N TYR A 246 6.85 1.74 13.55
CA TYR A 246 7.87 0.89 12.91
C TYR A 246 7.84 1.02 11.38
N PRO A 247 7.98 2.23 10.83
CA PRO A 247 7.90 2.44 9.38
C PRO A 247 8.97 1.69 8.60
N GLU A 248 10.16 1.46 9.18
CA GLU A 248 11.22 0.66 8.57
C GLU A 248 10.82 -0.82 8.38
N LEU A 249 9.95 -1.35 9.23
CA LEU A 249 9.42 -2.69 9.05
C LEU A 249 8.36 -2.76 7.95
N VAL A 250 7.67 -1.65 7.66
CA VAL A 250 6.69 -1.57 6.55
C VAL A 250 7.37 -1.52 5.19
N GLY A 251 8.44 -0.75 5.05
CA GLY A 251 9.17 -0.56 3.79
C GLY A 251 10.59 -1.12 3.83
N GLY A 252 11.48 -0.49 4.57
CA GLY A 252 12.90 -0.79 4.68
C GLY A 252 13.63 0.32 5.40
N THR A 253 14.92 0.12 5.66
CA THR A 253 15.72 1.08 6.43
C THR A 253 16.13 2.30 5.62
N SER A 254 16.20 2.18 4.29
CA SER A 254 16.61 3.24 3.37
C SER A 254 15.92 3.11 2.00
N ASP A 255 15.84 4.22 1.29
CA ASP A 255 15.35 4.32 -0.08
C ASP A 255 13.93 3.74 -0.30
N ARG A 256 13.08 3.87 0.74
CA ARG A 256 11.69 3.42 0.70
C ARG A 256 10.75 4.58 1.02
N LEU A 257 9.96 4.96 0.00
CA LEU A 257 9.03 6.08 0.08
C LEU A 257 8.07 5.95 1.28
N ASP A 258 7.50 4.75 1.51
CA ASP A 258 6.62 4.47 2.66
C ASP A 258 7.28 4.87 3.98
N THR A 259 8.51 4.39 4.22
CA THR A 259 9.26 4.64 5.44
C THR A 259 9.56 6.12 5.63
N GLU A 260 10.03 6.76 4.56
CA GLU A 260 10.52 8.14 4.65
C GLU A 260 9.38 9.15 4.81
N ILE A 261 8.24 8.93 4.14
CA ILE A 261 7.06 9.78 4.33
C ILE A 261 6.50 9.62 5.74
N MET A 262 6.35 8.39 6.25
CA MET A 262 5.87 8.18 7.62
C MET A 262 6.78 8.81 8.66
N ARG A 263 8.09 8.74 8.47
CA ARG A 263 9.08 9.42 9.35
C ARG A 263 8.98 10.94 9.24
N ALA A 264 8.95 11.50 8.02
CA ALA A 264 8.83 12.94 7.80
C ALA A 264 7.54 13.50 8.39
N ALA A 265 6.45 12.76 8.30
CA ALA A 265 5.16 13.15 8.87
C ALA A 265 5.07 12.97 10.40
N LYS A 266 6.11 12.41 11.04
CA LYS A 266 6.20 12.28 12.52
C LYS A 266 4.95 11.60 13.13
N GLY A 267 4.50 10.50 12.52
CA GLY A 267 3.34 9.70 12.97
C GLY A 267 1.97 10.26 12.58
N ARG A 268 1.90 11.31 11.76
CA ARG A 268 0.63 11.92 11.33
C ARG A 268 -0.03 11.22 10.15
N LEU A 269 0.58 10.22 9.55
CA LEU A 269 0.00 9.45 8.48
C LEU A 269 0.56 8.03 8.43
N VAL A 270 -0.20 7.15 7.80
CA VAL A 270 0.28 5.86 7.29
C VAL A 270 0.33 5.91 5.78
N SER A 271 1.31 5.27 5.18
CA SER A 271 1.43 5.19 3.73
C SER A 271 1.76 3.79 3.26
N LYS A 272 1.27 3.44 2.07
CA LYS A 272 1.51 2.11 1.53
C LYS A 272 1.61 2.11 0.02
N VAL A 273 2.73 1.60 -0.44
CA VAL A 273 2.97 1.34 -1.84
C VAL A 273 2.10 0.19 -2.37
N GLY A 274 1.52 0.36 -3.55
CA GLY A 274 1.08 -0.71 -4.44
C GLY A 274 2.05 -0.85 -5.61
N ALA A 275 2.06 -1.99 -6.29
CA ALA A 275 2.74 -2.13 -7.57
C ALA A 275 1.95 -1.44 -8.70
N GLU A 276 2.55 -1.29 -9.87
CA GLU A 276 1.91 -0.73 -11.06
C GLU A 276 1.44 0.73 -10.85
N GLY A 277 2.26 1.55 -10.21
CA GLY A 277 1.97 2.97 -10.02
C GLY A 277 0.83 3.28 -9.04
N VAL A 278 0.46 2.34 -8.16
CA VAL A 278 -0.53 2.55 -7.10
C VAL A 278 0.15 3.04 -5.83
N TYR A 279 -0.47 3.99 -5.16
CA TYR A 279 -0.07 4.44 -3.82
C TYR A 279 -1.27 4.91 -3.01
N THR A 280 -1.22 4.69 -1.71
CA THR A 280 -2.29 5.07 -0.79
C THR A 280 -1.72 5.68 0.49
N VAL A 281 -2.42 6.66 1.04
CA VAL A 281 -2.07 7.32 2.30
C VAL A 281 -3.33 7.49 3.15
N GLY A 282 -3.23 7.18 4.42
CA GLY A 282 -4.22 7.57 5.43
C GLY A 282 -3.64 8.66 6.32
N ILE A 283 -4.25 9.82 6.32
CA ILE A 283 -3.82 11.02 7.04
C ILE A 283 -4.64 11.14 8.32
N LEU A 284 -3.98 11.11 9.47
CA LEU A 284 -4.62 11.24 10.78
C LEU A 284 -5.27 12.64 10.90
N PRO A 285 -6.25 12.81 11.81
CA PRO A 285 -6.90 14.10 12.02
C PRO A 285 -5.90 15.25 12.20
N THR A 286 -6.14 16.34 11.49
CA THR A 286 -5.40 17.60 11.57
C THR A 286 -6.38 18.77 11.74
N GLU A 287 -5.87 19.99 11.89
CA GLU A 287 -6.71 21.19 11.95
C GLU A 287 -7.53 21.38 10.66
N ASP A 288 -6.89 21.18 9.49
CA ASP A 288 -7.55 21.32 8.18
C ASP A 288 -8.45 20.12 7.85
N TRP A 289 -8.13 18.94 8.39
CA TRP A 289 -8.84 17.68 8.14
C TRP A 289 -9.25 17.03 9.48
N PRO A 290 -10.24 17.56 10.20
CA PRO A 290 -10.55 17.13 11.57
C PRO A 290 -10.96 15.66 11.73
N ARG A 291 -11.42 15.03 10.65
CA ARG A 291 -11.78 13.60 10.63
C ARG A 291 -10.71 12.72 9.96
N GLY A 292 -9.57 13.33 9.58
CA GLY A 292 -8.57 12.66 8.74
C GLY A 292 -8.98 12.58 7.28
N LEU A 293 -8.09 12.04 6.44
CA LEU A 293 -8.26 12.00 4.99
C LEU A 293 -7.62 10.73 4.43
N GLY A 294 -8.23 10.12 3.43
CA GLY A 294 -7.61 9.08 2.63
C GLY A 294 -7.20 9.62 1.27
N LEU A 295 -6.00 9.28 0.82
CA LEU A 295 -5.48 9.62 -0.50
C LEU A 295 -5.15 8.34 -1.25
N ALA A 296 -5.54 8.25 -2.52
CA ALA A 296 -5.11 7.21 -3.43
C ALA A 296 -4.75 7.78 -4.79
N LEU A 297 -3.79 7.16 -5.44
CA LEU A 297 -3.41 7.50 -6.80
C LEU A 297 -3.09 6.26 -7.64
N LYS A 298 -3.26 6.41 -8.96
CA LYS A 298 -2.88 5.43 -9.96
C LYS A 298 -2.14 6.13 -11.10
N ILE A 299 -0.92 5.73 -11.35
CA ILE A 299 -0.16 6.13 -12.55
C ILE A 299 -0.53 5.16 -13.67
N GLU A 300 -1.02 5.69 -14.81
CA GLU A 300 -1.60 4.90 -15.90
C GLU A 300 -0.64 3.85 -16.46
N ASP A 301 0.60 4.26 -16.73
CA ASP A 301 1.66 3.41 -17.28
C ASP A 301 2.38 2.53 -16.23
N GLY A 302 1.96 2.64 -14.95
CA GLY A 302 2.52 1.84 -13.86
C GLY A 302 3.90 2.29 -13.38
N ASP A 303 4.38 3.49 -13.75
CA ASP A 303 5.71 3.95 -13.33
C ASP A 303 5.81 4.11 -11.81
N ASP A 304 6.68 3.29 -11.22
CA ASP A 304 6.94 3.20 -9.79
C ASP A 304 8.14 4.05 -9.33
N HIS A 305 8.92 4.60 -10.26
CA HIS A 305 10.21 5.21 -9.95
C HIS A 305 10.26 6.72 -10.12
N ARG A 306 9.67 7.24 -11.18
CA ARG A 306 9.66 8.67 -11.51
C ARG A 306 8.35 9.32 -11.11
N ALA A 307 7.23 8.77 -11.65
CA ALA A 307 5.93 9.39 -11.50
C ALA A 307 5.35 9.21 -10.10
N ARG A 308 5.25 7.99 -9.61
CA ARG A 308 4.59 7.72 -8.33
C ARG A 308 5.16 8.54 -7.18
N PRO A 309 6.49 8.54 -6.90
CA PRO A 309 7.01 9.32 -5.78
C PRO A 309 6.76 10.83 -5.94
N THR A 310 6.97 11.36 -7.15
CA THR A 310 6.72 12.78 -7.44
C THR A 310 5.27 13.18 -7.18
N VAL A 311 4.31 12.35 -7.66
CA VAL A 311 2.88 12.61 -7.48
C VAL A 311 2.47 12.51 -6.01
N VAL A 312 3.00 11.54 -5.26
CA VAL A 312 2.70 11.39 -3.82
C VAL A 312 3.12 12.65 -3.06
N ILE A 313 4.38 13.09 -3.22
CA ILE A 313 4.89 14.24 -2.47
C ILE A 313 4.15 15.51 -2.84
N GLU A 314 3.92 15.74 -4.14
CA GLU A 314 3.20 16.92 -4.60
C GLU A 314 1.74 16.94 -4.12
N SER A 315 1.04 15.79 -4.13
CA SER A 315 -0.32 15.69 -3.60
C SER A 315 -0.37 16.01 -2.10
N LEU A 316 0.57 15.49 -1.30
CA LEU A 316 0.65 15.78 0.13
C LEU A 316 0.98 17.27 0.41
N ARG A 317 1.79 17.89 -0.44
CA ARG A 317 2.07 19.33 -0.39
C ARG A 317 0.81 20.16 -0.67
N GLN A 318 0.09 19.85 -1.76
CA GLN A 318 -1.12 20.59 -2.13
C GLN A 318 -2.27 20.42 -1.12
N LEU A 319 -2.32 19.29 -0.44
CA LEU A 319 -3.30 19.03 0.63
C LEU A 319 -2.90 19.65 2.00
N GLY A 320 -1.73 20.31 2.09
CA GLY A 320 -1.24 20.92 3.33
C GLY A 320 -0.79 19.93 4.41
N ILE A 321 -0.49 18.67 4.03
CA ILE A 321 -0.20 17.59 5.00
C ILE A 321 1.24 17.62 5.50
N LEU A 322 2.19 17.95 4.63
CA LEU A 322 3.61 18.05 4.97
C LEU A 322 3.99 19.53 5.13
N ALA A 323 4.50 19.88 6.30
CA ALA A 323 5.11 21.19 6.52
C ALA A 323 6.47 21.31 5.78
N ASP A 324 6.97 22.51 5.59
CA ASP A 324 8.20 22.79 4.81
C ASP A 324 9.38 21.92 5.24
N GLU A 325 9.63 21.76 6.55
CA GLU A 325 10.70 20.90 7.08
C GLU A 325 10.51 19.43 6.66
N SER A 326 9.27 18.94 6.70
CA SER A 326 8.91 17.57 6.29
C SER A 326 9.04 17.38 4.78
N LEU A 327 8.69 18.42 3.99
CA LEU A 327 8.85 18.41 2.53
C LEU A 327 10.33 18.39 2.15
N GLU A 328 11.19 19.16 2.85
CA GLU A 328 12.63 19.14 2.62
C GLU A 328 13.21 17.72 2.83
N ALA A 329 12.82 17.04 3.90
CA ALA A 329 13.28 15.69 4.21
C ALA A 329 12.96 14.63 3.13
N VAL A 330 11.89 14.85 2.34
CA VAL A 330 11.46 13.95 1.25
C VAL A 330 11.61 14.57 -0.14
N SER A 331 12.26 15.73 -0.25
CA SER A 331 12.40 16.52 -1.49
C SER A 331 13.01 15.74 -2.64
N ARG A 332 13.89 14.77 -2.35
CA ARG A 332 14.50 13.89 -3.35
C ARG A 332 13.48 13.04 -4.12
N TYR A 333 12.26 12.90 -3.61
CA TYR A 333 11.16 12.19 -4.28
C TYR A 333 10.26 13.13 -5.08
N ALA A 334 10.27 14.43 -4.77
CA ALA A 334 9.45 15.42 -5.46
C ALA A 334 10.05 15.89 -6.79
N PHE A 335 11.38 15.87 -6.88
CA PHE A 335 12.13 16.38 -8.01
C PHE A 335 13.37 15.55 -8.28
N PHE A 336 13.52 15.09 -9.54
CA PHE A 336 14.65 14.29 -9.96
C PHE A 336 15.45 14.98 -11.07
N PRO A 337 16.75 15.26 -10.87
CA PRO A 337 17.60 15.72 -11.96
C PRO A 337 17.84 14.56 -12.96
N VAL A 338 17.56 14.82 -14.23
CA VAL A 338 17.98 13.91 -15.31
C VAL A 338 19.45 14.16 -15.59
N ARG A 339 20.28 13.11 -15.46
CA ARG A 339 21.73 13.19 -15.67
C ARG A 339 22.15 12.43 -16.91
N ASN A 340 23.16 12.97 -17.60
CA ASN A 340 23.84 12.27 -18.68
C ASN A 340 24.86 11.25 -18.11
N ARG A 341 25.53 10.50 -19.00
CA ARG A 341 26.52 9.48 -18.60
C ARG A 341 27.77 10.04 -17.90
N ARG A 342 28.02 11.36 -18.01
CA ARG A 342 29.11 12.06 -17.32
C ARG A 342 28.69 12.60 -15.95
N GLY A 343 27.40 12.50 -15.59
CA GLY A 343 26.84 13.04 -14.35
C GLY A 343 26.29 14.48 -14.45
N ASP A 344 26.42 15.15 -15.62
CA ASP A 344 25.89 16.49 -15.80
C ASP A 344 24.35 16.48 -15.75
N VAL A 345 23.74 17.47 -15.09
CA VAL A 345 22.29 17.68 -15.13
C VAL A 345 21.90 18.23 -16.49
N VAL A 346 21.06 17.51 -17.21
CA VAL A 346 20.62 17.84 -18.57
C VAL A 346 19.09 17.97 -18.69
N GLY A 347 18.37 17.77 -17.59
CA GLY A 347 16.93 17.84 -17.53
C GLY A 347 16.41 17.59 -16.11
N GLU A 348 15.10 17.45 -16.02
CA GLU A 348 14.39 17.27 -14.75
C GLU A 348 13.14 16.41 -14.91
N VAL A 349 12.76 15.76 -13.83
CA VAL A 349 11.43 15.11 -13.65
C VAL A 349 10.71 15.95 -12.59
N SER A 350 9.52 16.44 -12.90
CA SER A 350 8.75 17.30 -12.00
C SER A 350 7.25 17.11 -12.16
N ALA A 351 6.48 17.38 -11.11
CA ALA A 351 5.03 17.44 -11.17
C ALA A 351 4.57 18.57 -12.10
N GLU A 352 3.46 18.34 -12.82
CA GLU A 352 2.81 19.34 -13.69
C GLU A 352 1.29 19.37 -13.49
N PHE A 353 0.80 19.22 -12.26
CA PHE A 353 -0.62 19.17 -11.97
C PHE A 353 -1.02 20.06 -10.79
N GLU A 354 -2.32 20.42 -10.79
CA GLU A 354 -3.01 21.01 -9.66
C GLU A 354 -4.25 20.20 -9.34
N LEU A 355 -4.48 19.93 -8.05
CA LEU A 355 -5.66 19.19 -7.58
C LEU A 355 -6.91 20.08 -7.68
N ASN A 356 -8.01 19.51 -8.18
CA ASN A 356 -9.32 20.12 -8.10
C ASN A 356 -9.87 19.92 -6.69
N HIS A 357 -9.99 21.01 -5.92
CA HIS A 357 -10.62 21.00 -4.61
C HIS A 357 -12.14 21.09 -4.74
N THR A 358 -12.89 20.20 -4.08
CA THR A 358 -14.33 20.36 -3.94
C THR A 358 -14.60 21.36 -2.84
N SER A 359 -15.43 22.39 -3.10
CA SER A 359 -15.75 23.42 -2.12
C SER A 359 -16.19 22.80 -0.79
N ILE A 360 -15.57 23.25 0.30
CA ILE A 360 -16.04 22.97 1.66
C ILE A 360 -17.33 23.80 1.81
N THR A 361 -18.49 23.16 1.55
CA THR A 361 -19.82 23.77 1.84
C THR A 361 -20.30 23.29 3.18
#